data_ba3bc71c32f9528688b5e0667c30ff56
#
_entry.id   ba3bc71c32f9528688b5e0667c30ff56
#
_cell.length_a   1.000
_cell.length_b   1.000
_cell.length_c   1.000
_cell.angle_alpha   90.00
_cell.angle_beta   90.00
_cell.angle_gamma   90.00
#
_symmetry.space_group_name_H-M   'P 1'
#
loop_
_entity.id
_entity.type
_entity.pdbx_description
1 polymer ?
#
loop_
_entity_poly.entity_id
_entity_poly.type
_entity_poly.pdbx_seq_one_letter_code
_entity_poly.pdbx_strand_id
1 'polypeptide(L)'
;MRRTLFAFCLLPSAFCIPLCLAQTVRITEKPDTLVHGLLNVPVVATPPVTRVALFINNVKYTESPTPSMVAQIRLGDYIRRMRMRAVGYDAQGNVVGEDEMVVNDPRPPFRVKTVASNGSISATVIHPVETQITSVDLYLGEEKIATVSSPPYATTYDATKHPNPVYARVVAHASDGSEANDAFFFRADMSGSVDVNLEQIPISVASGSKPLRVEDLSLFDEGAPRKIEALTPAGDQPLYVVLLIDYSESMLEELPVVKAAAKQFARALLRPQDRIAVVGFNQKTFWLTGFTNDWSAAAAAVDRVKPIGETHLYDSTIEMLFELQKQPGRHALVVLTDGVDQGSSFKLDHLVHYARYAGVPVYPIVKNKALTRLMHFGIGYLEARKLSTIARDTGATYFIIQKERELPGVYQRIADELRQQYQLQFYAGAGALDQWHSLRLDTRGGQVLRVPRGYFP
;
A
#
# COMPACT_ATOMS: atom_id res chain seq x y z
N MET A 1 -2.14 -80.81 -1.92
CA MET A 1 -1.80 -80.00 -0.74
C MET A 1 -0.54 -79.18 -1.03
N ARG A 2 -0.65 -77.95 -1.47
CA ARG A 2 0.47 -77.04 -1.66
C ARG A 2 0.21 -75.79 -0.80
N ARG A 3 1.07 -75.57 0.20
CA ARG A 3 1.07 -74.37 1.04
C ARG A 3 1.86 -73.27 0.32
N THR A 4 1.20 -72.16 0.05
CA THR A 4 1.81 -70.96 -0.48
C THR A 4 2.18 -70.03 0.68
N LEU A 5 3.48 -69.78 0.88
CA LEU A 5 3.99 -68.77 1.80
C LEU A 5 3.81 -67.38 1.18
N PHE A 6 3.14 -66.50 1.88
CA PHE A 6 3.17 -65.05 1.60
C PHE A 6 4.37 -64.43 2.34
N ALA A 7 5.33 -63.95 1.61
CA ALA A 7 6.41 -63.13 2.15
C ALA A 7 5.93 -61.65 2.21
N PHE A 8 5.86 -61.10 3.43
CA PHE A 8 5.64 -59.67 3.68
C PHE A 8 6.97 -58.96 3.50
N CYS A 9 7.12 -58.19 2.40
CA CYS A 9 8.21 -57.23 2.24
C CYS A 9 7.88 -55.95 3.05
N LEU A 10 8.57 -55.79 4.18
CA LEU A 10 8.65 -54.51 4.90
C LEU A 10 9.59 -53.58 4.12
N LEU A 11 9.03 -52.61 3.43
CA LEU A 11 9.76 -51.45 2.92
C LEU A 11 10.04 -50.47 4.07
N PRO A 12 11.29 -50.06 4.29
CA PRO A 12 11.57 -49.00 5.25
C PRO A 12 11.01 -47.68 4.72
N SER A 13 10.14 -47.04 5.49
CA SER A 13 9.71 -45.68 5.29
C SER A 13 10.95 -44.75 5.38
N ALA A 14 11.44 -44.33 4.23
CA ALA A 14 12.43 -43.28 4.16
C ALA A 14 11.78 -41.99 4.68
N PHE A 15 12.14 -41.59 5.87
CA PHE A 15 11.92 -40.26 6.37
C PHE A 15 12.61 -39.28 5.42
N CYS A 16 11.84 -38.67 4.53
CA CYS A 16 12.29 -37.50 3.78
C CYS A 16 12.41 -36.33 4.76
N ILE A 17 13.57 -36.19 5.38
CA ILE A 17 13.97 -34.94 6.04
C ILE A 17 14.02 -33.91 4.89
N PRO A 18 13.25 -32.81 4.91
CA PRO A 18 13.49 -31.74 3.96
C PRO A 18 14.90 -31.21 4.27
N LEU A 19 15.86 -31.53 3.39
CA LEU A 19 17.11 -30.79 3.35
C LEU A 19 16.71 -29.34 3.15
N CYS A 20 16.98 -28.51 4.12
CA CYS A 20 17.03 -27.06 3.98
C CYS A 20 18.14 -26.81 2.95
N LEU A 21 17.78 -26.74 1.68
CA LEU A 21 18.71 -26.43 0.59
C LEU A 21 19.20 -25.01 0.90
N ALA A 22 20.46 -24.90 1.28
CA ALA A 22 21.14 -23.61 1.37
C ALA A 22 20.90 -22.90 0.02
N GLN A 23 20.46 -21.65 0.09
CA GLN A 23 20.13 -20.85 -1.08
C GLN A 23 21.40 -20.74 -1.96
N THR A 24 21.42 -21.47 -3.08
CA THR A 24 22.60 -21.57 -3.94
C THR A 24 22.78 -20.36 -4.86
N VAL A 25 21.75 -19.52 -5.01
CA VAL A 25 21.76 -18.26 -5.76
C VAL A 25 21.21 -17.17 -4.89
N ARG A 26 21.83 -16.00 -4.90
CA ARG A 26 21.40 -14.85 -4.10
C ARG A 26 21.58 -13.52 -4.83
N ILE A 27 20.55 -12.69 -4.79
CA ILE A 27 20.62 -11.27 -5.13
C ILE A 27 21.02 -10.53 -3.82
N THR A 28 22.24 -9.99 -3.78
CA THR A 28 22.82 -9.51 -2.52
C THR A 28 22.34 -8.12 -2.10
N GLU A 29 21.84 -7.34 -3.06
CA GLU A 29 21.28 -6.01 -2.80
C GLU A 29 19.86 -5.95 -3.31
N LYS A 30 18.91 -5.76 -2.38
CA LYS A 30 17.49 -5.63 -2.68
C LYS A 30 17.04 -4.25 -2.21
N PRO A 31 16.75 -3.30 -3.13
CA PRO A 31 16.33 -1.95 -2.73
C PRO A 31 15.05 -2.00 -1.89
N ASP A 32 15.04 -1.28 -0.79
CA ASP A 32 13.89 -1.06 0.09
C ASP A 32 13.16 0.27 -0.20
N THR A 33 13.73 1.07 -1.10
CA THR A 33 13.20 2.35 -1.56
C THR A 33 12.73 2.28 -3.01
N LEU A 34 12.01 3.32 -3.45
CA LEU A 34 11.63 3.46 -4.85
C LEU A 34 12.85 3.75 -5.71
N VAL A 35 13.00 3.01 -6.80
CA VAL A 35 14.13 3.13 -7.72
C VAL A 35 13.68 3.41 -9.15
N HIS A 36 14.45 4.22 -9.85
CA HIS A 36 14.30 4.52 -11.28
C HIS A 36 15.67 4.74 -11.92
N GLY A 37 15.72 4.90 -13.22
CA GLY A 37 16.97 5.14 -13.95
C GLY A 37 17.80 3.85 -14.12
N LEU A 38 18.99 3.82 -13.55
CA LEU A 38 19.93 2.69 -13.65
C LEU A 38 20.02 1.95 -12.30
N LEU A 39 19.74 0.66 -12.30
CA LEU A 39 19.85 -0.21 -11.14
C LEU A 39 20.95 -1.27 -11.37
N ASN A 40 21.87 -1.39 -10.42
CA ASN A 40 22.83 -2.49 -10.38
C ASN A 40 22.25 -3.63 -9.55
N VAL A 41 22.24 -4.83 -10.12
CA VAL A 41 21.73 -6.04 -9.46
C VAL A 41 22.87 -7.03 -9.32
N PRO A 42 23.52 -7.10 -8.15
CA PRO A 42 24.57 -8.07 -7.87
C PRO A 42 23.94 -9.42 -7.55
N VAL A 43 24.39 -10.45 -8.28
CA VAL A 43 24.01 -11.85 -8.11
C VAL A 43 25.27 -12.65 -7.79
N VAL A 44 25.20 -13.44 -6.72
CA VAL A 44 26.25 -14.40 -6.35
C VAL A 44 25.63 -15.79 -6.18
N ALA A 45 26.39 -16.79 -6.55
CA ALA A 45 25.96 -18.17 -6.37
C ALA A 45 27.12 -19.05 -5.87
N THR A 46 26.75 -20.15 -5.22
CA THR A 46 27.67 -21.16 -4.70
C THR A 46 27.57 -22.45 -5.50
N PRO A 47 28.62 -23.32 -5.47
CA PRO A 47 28.54 -24.64 -6.13
C PRO A 47 27.27 -25.41 -5.72
N PRO A 48 26.64 -26.11 -6.65
CA PRO A 48 27.12 -26.52 -7.97
C PRO A 48 26.84 -25.53 -9.13
N VAL A 49 26.42 -24.30 -8.87
CA VAL A 49 26.13 -23.29 -9.90
C VAL A 49 27.42 -22.96 -10.67
N THR A 50 27.37 -23.05 -11.99
CA THR A 50 28.47 -22.66 -12.88
C THR A 50 28.19 -21.38 -13.67
N ARG A 51 26.92 -21.07 -13.91
CA ARG A 51 26.47 -19.86 -14.61
C ARG A 51 25.17 -19.34 -14.02
N VAL A 52 24.93 -18.04 -14.13
CA VAL A 52 23.71 -17.41 -13.65
C VAL A 52 23.03 -16.58 -14.76
N ALA A 53 21.70 -16.57 -14.77
CA ALA A 53 20.91 -15.72 -15.64
C ALA A 53 19.95 -14.88 -14.83
N LEU A 54 19.70 -13.64 -15.29
CA LEU A 54 18.71 -12.74 -14.70
C LEU A 54 17.52 -12.58 -15.65
N PHE A 55 16.35 -12.74 -15.11
CA PHE A 55 15.07 -12.55 -15.78
C PHE A 55 14.34 -11.34 -15.20
N ILE A 56 13.70 -10.54 -16.05
CA ILE A 56 12.81 -9.44 -15.67
C ILE A 56 11.42 -9.76 -16.19
N ASN A 57 10.41 -9.81 -15.31
CA ASN A 57 9.04 -10.18 -15.66
C ASN A 57 8.96 -11.44 -16.51
N ASN A 58 9.73 -12.48 -16.13
CA ASN A 58 9.90 -13.77 -16.82
C ASN A 58 10.61 -13.74 -18.20
N VAL A 59 11.08 -12.58 -18.64
CA VAL A 59 11.89 -12.49 -19.87
C VAL A 59 13.37 -12.48 -19.49
N LYS A 60 14.16 -13.34 -20.13
CA LYS A 60 15.62 -13.38 -19.90
C LYS A 60 16.24 -12.05 -20.31
N TYR A 61 16.87 -11.38 -19.35
CA TYR A 61 17.50 -10.08 -19.55
C TYR A 61 18.99 -10.21 -19.89
N THR A 62 19.72 -10.99 -19.07
CA THR A 62 21.17 -11.19 -19.26
C THR A 62 21.60 -12.51 -18.64
N GLU A 63 22.80 -12.96 -18.99
CA GLU A 63 23.42 -14.17 -18.46
C GLU A 63 24.92 -13.99 -18.31
N SER A 64 25.49 -14.58 -17.26
CA SER A 64 26.92 -14.68 -17.04
C SER A 64 27.37 -16.14 -17.11
N PRO A 65 28.48 -16.45 -17.79
CA PRO A 65 29.07 -17.79 -17.80
C PRO A 65 29.77 -18.16 -16.50
N THR A 66 29.70 -17.26 -15.49
CA THR A 66 30.29 -17.47 -14.15
C THR A 66 29.19 -17.49 -13.08
N PRO A 67 29.46 -18.02 -11.87
CA PRO A 67 28.47 -18.06 -10.78
C PRO A 67 28.21 -16.70 -10.12
N SER A 68 28.72 -15.61 -10.67
CA SER A 68 28.46 -14.25 -10.18
C SER A 68 28.36 -13.25 -11.32
N MET A 69 27.56 -12.19 -11.10
CA MET A 69 27.48 -11.04 -12.03
C MET A 69 26.95 -9.81 -11.29
N VAL A 70 27.22 -8.65 -11.87
CA VAL A 70 26.49 -7.41 -11.56
C VAL A 70 25.76 -6.99 -12.83
N ALA A 71 24.46 -7.21 -12.86
CA ALA A 71 23.64 -6.81 -14.01
C ALA A 71 23.24 -5.35 -13.88
N GLN A 72 23.50 -4.52 -14.92
CA GLN A 72 23.00 -3.17 -15.01
C GLN A 72 21.66 -3.15 -15.72
N ILE A 73 20.61 -2.73 -15.01
CA ILE A 73 19.25 -2.71 -15.53
C ILE A 73 18.80 -1.26 -15.70
N ARG A 74 18.37 -0.93 -16.91
CA ARG A 74 17.73 0.36 -17.17
C ARG A 74 16.25 0.25 -16.86
N LEU A 75 15.83 0.78 -15.68
CA LEU A 75 14.43 0.82 -15.26
C LEU A 75 13.63 1.86 -16.05
N GLY A 76 14.32 2.77 -16.76
CA GLY A 76 13.69 3.88 -17.47
C GLY A 76 13.31 5.03 -16.55
N ASP A 77 12.58 5.98 -17.12
CA ASP A 77 12.15 7.19 -16.41
C ASP A 77 10.86 6.98 -15.61
N TYR A 78 10.30 5.77 -15.61
CA TYR A 78 9.02 5.47 -14.98
C TYR A 78 9.21 4.53 -13.82
N ILE A 79 8.61 4.85 -12.66
CA ILE A 79 8.48 3.88 -11.59
C ILE A 79 7.56 2.77 -12.08
N ARG A 80 8.13 1.56 -12.20
CA ARG A 80 7.39 0.35 -12.54
C ARG A 80 7.75 -0.73 -11.55
N ARG A 81 6.73 -1.42 -11.05
CA ARG A 81 6.96 -2.67 -10.35
C ARG A 81 7.59 -3.68 -11.33
N MET A 82 8.74 -4.22 -10.98
CA MET A 82 9.42 -5.23 -11.79
C MET A 82 9.83 -6.40 -10.91
N ARG A 83 9.51 -7.59 -11.37
CA ARG A 83 9.96 -8.84 -10.77
C ARG A 83 11.28 -9.25 -11.43
N MET A 84 12.30 -9.43 -10.62
CA MET A 84 13.62 -9.82 -11.05
C MET A 84 13.95 -11.18 -10.42
N ARG A 85 14.28 -12.16 -11.26
CA ARG A 85 14.59 -13.52 -10.82
C ARG A 85 15.97 -13.91 -11.33
N ALA A 86 16.87 -14.22 -10.41
CA ALA A 86 18.17 -14.78 -10.69
C ALA A 86 18.08 -16.31 -10.66
N VAL A 87 18.55 -16.97 -11.70
CA VAL A 87 18.52 -18.43 -11.86
C VAL A 87 19.93 -18.95 -12.06
N GLY A 88 20.31 -19.94 -11.26
CA GLY A 88 21.60 -20.61 -11.36
C GLY A 88 21.49 -21.97 -12.03
N TYR A 89 22.43 -22.26 -12.91
CA TYR A 89 22.52 -23.50 -13.66
C TYR A 89 23.82 -24.24 -13.34
N ASP A 90 23.77 -25.56 -13.30
CA ASP A 90 24.95 -26.42 -13.25
C ASP A 90 25.64 -26.54 -14.61
N ALA A 91 26.74 -27.35 -14.66
CA ALA A 91 27.47 -27.58 -15.88
C ALA A 91 26.67 -28.37 -16.94
N GLN A 92 25.60 -29.07 -16.55
CA GLN A 92 24.68 -29.80 -17.42
C GLN A 92 23.52 -28.93 -17.91
N GLY A 93 23.37 -27.73 -17.39
CA GLY A 93 22.30 -26.80 -17.73
C GLY A 93 21.01 -26.94 -16.92
N ASN A 94 21.01 -27.77 -15.87
CA ASN A 94 19.86 -27.88 -14.98
C ASN A 94 19.79 -26.69 -14.03
N VAL A 95 18.56 -26.25 -13.66
CA VAL A 95 18.36 -25.25 -12.64
C VAL A 95 18.64 -25.85 -11.27
N VAL A 96 19.58 -25.27 -10.54
CA VAL A 96 20.00 -25.74 -9.20
C VAL A 96 19.79 -24.72 -8.10
N GLY A 97 19.27 -23.56 -8.43
CA GLY A 97 18.86 -22.55 -7.46
C GLY A 97 18.29 -21.30 -8.12
N GLU A 98 17.51 -20.56 -7.35
CA GLU A 98 16.98 -19.28 -7.79
C GLU A 98 16.78 -18.34 -6.57
N ASP A 99 16.83 -17.04 -6.85
CA ASP A 99 16.44 -15.99 -5.92
C ASP A 99 15.64 -14.91 -6.66
N GLU A 100 14.79 -14.23 -5.93
CA GLU A 100 13.87 -13.27 -6.51
C GLU A 100 13.81 -12.00 -5.69
N MET A 101 13.63 -10.87 -6.38
CA MET A 101 13.24 -9.62 -5.79
C MET A 101 12.19 -8.91 -6.62
N VAL A 102 11.40 -8.09 -5.98
CA VAL A 102 10.48 -7.16 -6.64
C VAL A 102 10.93 -5.75 -6.31
N VAL A 103 11.27 -4.96 -7.33
CA VAL A 103 11.55 -3.55 -7.16
C VAL A 103 10.30 -2.71 -7.35
N ASN A 104 10.24 -1.59 -6.65
CA ASN A 104 9.07 -0.68 -6.64
C ASN A 104 7.78 -1.41 -6.21
N ASP A 105 7.90 -2.44 -5.38
CA ASP A 105 6.77 -3.05 -4.70
C ASP A 105 6.44 -2.17 -3.48
N PRO A 106 5.21 -1.65 -3.36
CA PRO A 106 4.81 -0.91 -2.17
C PRO A 106 4.74 -1.80 -0.92
N ARG A 107 4.71 -3.13 -1.10
CA ARG A 107 4.76 -4.07 0.01
C ARG A 107 6.20 -4.25 0.46
N PRO A 108 6.55 -3.87 1.69
CA PRO A 108 7.90 -4.04 2.19
C PRO A 108 8.31 -5.53 2.18
N PRO A 109 9.61 -5.84 2.00
CA PRO A 109 10.09 -7.23 2.02
C PRO A 109 9.87 -7.90 3.39
N PHE A 110 9.97 -7.13 4.48
CA PHE A 110 9.53 -7.55 5.81
C PHE A 110 8.09 -7.13 6.01
N ARG A 111 7.20 -8.10 6.04
CA ARG A 111 5.76 -7.90 6.17
C ARG A 111 5.09 -9.03 6.92
N VAL A 112 3.91 -8.75 7.41
CA VAL A 112 3.03 -9.71 8.08
C VAL A 112 1.77 -9.89 7.26
N LYS A 113 1.20 -11.08 7.27
CA LYS A 113 -0.15 -11.37 6.79
C LYS A 113 -0.96 -11.91 7.96
N THR A 114 -1.98 -11.17 8.34
CA THR A 114 -2.87 -11.50 9.46
C THR A 114 -4.06 -12.30 8.96
N VAL A 115 -4.39 -13.38 9.67
CA VAL A 115 -5.61 -14.16 9.48
C VAL A 115 -6.28 -14.27 10.83
N ALA A 116 -7.56 -13.93 10.88
CA ALA A 116 -8.33 -14.09 12.11
C ALA A 116 -9.71 -14.70 11.83
N SER A 117 -10.20 -15.42 12.81
CA SER A 117 -11.56 -15.96 12.83
C SER A 117 -12.15 -15.74 14.22
N ASN A 118 -13.41 -16.10 14.41
CA ASN A 118 -14.01 -16.01 15.73
C ASN A 118 -13.28 -16.95 16.70
N GLY A 119 -12.57 -16.38 17.67
CA GLY A 119 -11.81 -17.07 18.70
C GLY A 119 -10.34 -17.34 18.37
N SER A 120 -9.82 -16.96 17.20
CA SER A 120 -8.40 -17.16 16.89
C SER A 120 -7.79 -16.04 16.03
N ILE A 121 -6.50 -15.80 16.25
CA ILE A 121 -5.68 -14.91 15.44
C ILE A 121 -4.39 -15.65 15.08
N SER A 122 -3.98 -15.57 13.81
CA SER A 122 -2.72 -16.12 13.33
C SER A 122 -2.04 -15.17 12.36
N ALA A 123 -0.73 -15.31 12.24
CA ALA A 123 0.06 -14.50 11.34
C ALA A 123 1.07 -15.33 10.56
N THR A 124 1.25 -14.98 9.31
CA THR A 124 2.39 -15.40 8.50
C THR A 124 3.34 -14.22 8.38
N VAL A 125 4.56 -14.38 8.91
CA VAL A 125 5.61 -13.37 8.78
C VAL A 125 6.45 -13.71 7.55
N ILE A 126 6.51 -12.77 6.63
CA ILE A 126 7.30 -12.86 5.40
C ILE A 126 8.48 -11.92 5.57
N HIS A 127 9.69 -12.46 5.53
CA HIS A 127 10.90 -11.68 5.78
C HIS A 127 12.07 -12.22 4.96
N PRO A 128 13.10 -11.38 4.67
CA PRO A 128 14.36 -11.84 4.12
C PRO A 128 15.04 -12.87 5.04
N VAL A 129 15.85 -13.74 4.47
CA VAL A 129 16.53 -14.83 5.23
C VAL A 129 17.44 -14.27 6.36
N GLU A 130 18.04 -13.12 6.11
CA GLU A 130 18.90 -12.40 7.07
C GLU A 130 18.14 -11.71 8.21
N THR A 131 16.83 -11.53 8.08
CA THR A 131 16.00 -10.87 9.11
C THR A 131 15.60 -11.88 10.18
N GLN A 132 16.03 -11.66 11.41
CA GLN A 132 15.65 -12.50 12.54
C GLN A 132 14.45 -11.91 13.27
N ILE A 133 13.35 -12.66 13.31
CA ILE A 133 12.14 -12.27 14.04
C ILE A 133 12.32 -12.60 15.53
N THR A 134 12.16 -11.59 16.37
CA THR A 134 12.30 -11.71 17.82
C THR A 134 10.99 -12.02 18.51
N SER A 135 9.90 -11.39 18.05
CA SER A 135 8.55 -11.62 18.58
C SER A 135 7.50 -11.16 17.61
N VAL A 136 6.27 -11.65 17.82
CA VAL A 136 5.07 -11.24 17.12
C VAL A 136 3.98 -10.95 18.15
N ASP A 137 3.51 -9.71 18.19
CA ASP A 137 2.42 -9.26 19.03
C ASP A 137 1.09 -9.39 18.30
N LEU A 138 0.10 -10.03 18.93
CA LEU A 138 -1.23 -10.24 18.38
C LEU A 138 -2.25 -9.45 19.22
N TYR A 139 -3.04 -8.64 18.53
CA TYR A 139 -4.02 -7.74 19.13
C TYR A 139 -5.43 -8.05 18.61
N LEU A 140 -6.42 -7.80 19.45
CA LEU A 140 -7.82 -7.71 19.06
C LEU A 140 -8.30 -6.27 19.30
N GLY A 141 -8.53 -5.53 18.23
CA GLY A 141 -8.60 -4.07 18.33
C GLY A 141 -7.29 -3.49 18.85
N GLU A 142 -7.36 -2.73 19.94
CA GLU A 142 -6.20 -2.15 20.62
C GLU A 142 -5.68 -3.02 21.78
N GLU A 143 -6.40 -4.06 22.16
CA GLU A 143 -6.00 -4.96 23.25
C GLU A 143 -4.98 -5.98 22.77
N LYS A 144 -3.82 -6.05 23.44
CA LYS A 144 -2.82 -7.08 23.18
C LYS A 144 -3.28 -8.41 23.80
N ILE A 145 -3.52 -9.40 22.96
CA ILE A 145 -3.96 -10.74 23.37
C ILE A 145 -2.76 -11.63 23.70
N ALA A 146 -1.70 -11.57 22.88
CA ALA A 146 -0.51 -12.39 23.08
C ALA A 146 0.74 -11.79 22.46
N THR A 147 1.90 -12.25 22.95
CA THR A 147 3.20 -12.11 22.30
C THR A 147 3.77 -13.50 22.06
N VAL A 148 4.13 -13.84 20.81
CA VAL A 148 4.65 -15.15 20.41
C VAL A 148 6.06 -14.99 19.85
N SER A 149 7.03 -15.73 20.41
CA SER A 149 8.46 -15.58 20.05
C SER A 149 8.94 -16.56 18.99
N SER A 150 8.11 -17.54 18.60
CA SER A 150 8.46 -18.54 17.58
C SER A 150 7.22 -19.03 16.82
N PRO A 151 7.38 -19.45 15.56
CA PRO A 151 6.27 -20.03 14.80
C PRO A 151 5.71 -21.31 15.44
N PRO A 152 4.41 -21.59 15.30
CA PRO A 152 3.42 -20.79 14.58
C PRO A 152 3.01 -19.55 15.38
N TYR A 153 3.02 -18.38 14.71
CA TYR A 153 2.58 -17.13 15.34
C TYR A 153 1.05 -17.09 15.39
N ALA A 154 0.49 -17.71 16.41
CA ALA A 154 -0.96 -17.83 16.57
C ALA A 154 -1.36 -17.82 18.05
N THR A 155 -2.58 -17.36 18.31
CA THR A 155 -3.22 -17.40 19.63
C THR A 155 -4.72 -17.61 19.49
N THR A 156 -5.35 -18.06 20.59
CA THR A 156 -6.81 -18.08 20.74
C THR A 156 -7.25 -17.02 21.73
N TYR A 157 -8.46 -16.54 21.58
CA TYR A 157 -9.10 -15.61 22.52
C TYR A 157 -10.53 -16.03 22.84
N ASP A 158 -11.04 -15.58 23.97
CA ASP A 158 -12.40 -15.86 24.41
C ASP A 158 -13.40 -14.98 23.63
N ALA A 159 -14.05 -15.57 22.64
CA ALA A 159 -15.02 -14.87 21.80
C ALA A 159 -16.26 -14.39 22.58
N THR A 160 -16.53 -14.93 23.79
CA THR A 160 -17.65 -14.46 24.62
C THR A 160 -17.35 -13.12 25.29
N LYS A 161 -16.07 -12.83 25.53
CA LYS A 161 -15.60 -11.54 26.05
C LYS A 161 -15.45 -10.49 24.96
N HIS A 162 -15.33 -10.92 23.70
CA HIS A 162 -15.16 -10.07 22.53
C HIS A 162 -16.22 -10.45 21.47
N PRO A 163 -17.50 -10.18 21.70
CA PRO A 163 -18.60 -10.73 20.89
C PRO A 163 -18.64 -10.17 19.46
N ASN A 164 -18.08 -8.97 19.21
CA ASN A 164 -18.08 -8.35 17.90
C ASN A 164 -16.74 -7.61 17.65
N PRO A 165 -15.64 -8.33 17.48
CA PRO A 165 -14.37 -7.69 17.20
C PRO A 165 -14.42 -7.02 15.83
N VAL A 166 -13.92 -5.80 15.74
CA VAL A 166 -13.87 -5.05 14.47
C VAL A 166 -12.68 -5.45 13.63
N TYR A 167 -11.51 -5.61 14.27
CA TYR A 167 -10.29 -6.04 13.61
C TYR A 167 -9.34 -6.77 14.56
N ALA A 168 -8.52 -7.64 13.98
CA ALA A 168 -7.31 -8.16 14.62
C ALA A 168 -6.09 -7.50 13.97
N ARG A 169 -5.08 -7.16 14.76
CA ARG A 169 -3.83 -6.57 14.30
C ARG A 169 -2.66 -7.42 14.77
N VAL A 170 -1.65 -7.54 13.92
CA VAL A 170 -0.41 -8.23 14.26
C VAL A 170 0.77 -7.31 14.00
N VAL A 171 1.74 -7.31 14.92
CA VAL A 171 3.00 -6.57 14.79
C VAL A 171 4.14 -7.57 14.98
N ALA A 172 4.97 -7.74 13.97
CA ALA A 172 6.19 -8.54 14.05
C ALA A 172 7.40 -7.63 14.27
N HIS A 173 8.28 -8.02 15.18
CA HIS A 173 9.48 -7.29 15.55
C HIS A 173 10.70 -8.07 15.12
N ALA A 174 11.70 -7.41 14.53
CA ALA A 174 12.95 -7.99 14.13
C ALA A 174 14.11 -7.54 15.05
N SER A 175 15.20 -8.29 15.02
CA SER A 175 16.39 -8.04 15.87
C SER A 175 17.14 -6.76 15.53
N ASP A 176 16.95 -6.22 14.33
CA ASP A 176 17.51 -4.95 13.86
C ASP A 176 16.66 -3.73 14.27
N GLY A 177 15.56 -3.96 15.01
CA GLY A 177 14.61 -2.93 15.43
C GLY A 177 13.56 -2.59 14.39
N SER A 178 13.55 -3.24 13.22
CA SER A 178 12.50 -3.07 12.23
C SER A 178 11.21 -3.77 12.68
N GLU A 179 10.07 -3.22 12.24
CA GLU A 179 8.73 -3.73 12.54
C GLU A 179 7.92 -3.87 11.26
N ALA A 180 7.08 -4.90 11.23
CA ALA A 180 6.06 -5.06 10.20
C ALA A 180 4.71 -5.32 10.88
N ASN A 181 3.65 -4.72 10.33
CA ASN A 181 2.32 -4.91 10.88
C ASN A 181 1.29 -5.15 9.77
N ASP A 182 0.17 -5.74 10.17
CA ASP A 182 -0.97 -6.00 9.30
C ASP A 182 -2.24 -6.10 10.13
N ALA A 183 -3.40 -5.92 9.50
CA ALA A 183 -4.69 -6.02 10.16
C ALA A 183 -5.68 -6.84 9.33
N PHE A 184 -6.43 -7.69 10.02
CA PHE A 184 -7.57 -8.42 9.50
C PHE A 184 -8.86 -7.79 10.02
N PHE A 185 -9.78 -7.45 9.13
CA PHE A 185 -11.08 -6.87 9.51
C PHE A 185 -12.15 -7.96 9.52
N PHE A 186 -12.79 -8.14 10.69
CA PHE A 186 -13.87 -9.09 10.84
C PHE A 186 -15.10 -8.62 10.05
N ARG A 187 -15.76 -9.56 9.42
CA ARG A 187 -17.07 -9.35 8.82
C ARG A 187 -18.14 -9.90 9.75
N ALA A 188 -19.30 -9.31 9.75
CA ALA A 188 -20.42 -9.74 10.59
C ALA A 188 -20.84 -11.22 10.40
N ASP A 189 -20.46 -11.87 9.28
CA ASP A 189 -20.96 -13.20 8.91
C ASP A 189 -19.94 -14.12 8.21
N MET A 190 -18.61 -14.00 8.45
CA MET A 190 -17.67 -14.87 7.71
C MET A 190 -16.75 -15.70 8.59
N SER A 191 -16.98 -17.01 8.56
CA SER A 191 -15.97 -18.06 8.78
C SER A 191 -15.20 -18.23 7.46
N GLY A 192 -13.96 -17.74 7.33
CA GLY A 192 -13.31 -17.66 6.05
C GLY A 192 -11.93 -18.25 5.93
N SER A 193 -11.61 -18.69 4.74
CA SER A 193 -10.28 -18.92 4.22
C SER A 193 -9.72 -17.60 3.65
N VAL A 194 -8.43 -17.38 3.77
CA VAL A 194 -7.76 -16.24 3.12
C VAL A 194 -7.57 -16.59 1.65
N ASP A 195 -8.21 -15.82 0.78
CA ASP A 195 -7.93 -15.87 -0.65
C ASP A 195 -7.03 -14.69 -1.01
N VAL A 196 -5.92 -14.97 -1.68
CA VAL A 196 -4.89 -13.97 -2.07
C VAL A 196 -5.36 -13.00 -3.16
N ASN A 197 -6.49 -13.27 -3.80
CA ASN A 197 -7.07 -12.46 -4.87
C ASN A 197 -8.24 -11.57 -4.38
N LEU A 198 -8.44 -11.47 -3.07
CA LEU A 198 -9.51 -10.65 -2.52
C LEU A 198 -9.08 -9.17 -2.51
N GLU A 199 -9.71 -8.39 -3.35
CA GLU A 199 -9.49 -6.95 -3.46
C GLU A 199 -10.42 -6.18 -2.53
N GLN A 200 -9.92 -5.07 -2.03
CA GLN A 200 -10.67 -4.16 -1.17
C GLN A 200 -10.55 -2.73 -1.68
N ILE A 201 -11.69 -2.14 -2.05
CA ILE A 201 -11.74 -0.77 -2.57
C ILE A 201 -12.61 0.14 -1.71
N PRO A 202 -12.21 1.41 -1.50
CA PRO A 202 -13.03 2.40 -0.83
C PRO A 202 -14.16 2.89 -1.74
N ILE A 203 -15.35 3.04 -1.17
CA ILE A 203 -16.48 3.67 -1.82
C ILE A 203 -16.94 4.83 -0.96
N SER A 204 -16.96 6.03 -1.50
CA SER A 204 -17.50 7.22 -0.82
C SER A 204 -18.91 7.53 -1.31
N VAL A 205 -19.80 7.82 -0.38
CA VAL A 205 -21.18 8.26 -0.66
C VAL A 205 -21.36 9.73 -0.34
N ALA A 206 -22.28 10.37 -1.04
CA ALA A 206 -22.62 11.76 -0.73
C ALA A 206 -23.25 11.86 0.68
N SER A 207 -22.96 12.96 1.38
CA SER A 207 -23.55 13.21 2.70
C SER A 207 -25.08 13.21 2.64
N GLY A 208 -25.70 12.54 3.63
CA GLY A 208 -27.16 12.37 3.67
C GLY A 208 -27.72 11.28 2.76
N SER A 209 -26.86 10.49 2.11
CA SER A 209 -27.29 9.32 1.33
C SER A 209 -27.87 8.22 2.21
N LYS A 210 -28.77 7.42 1.64
CA LYS A 210 -29.24 6.19 2.29
C LYS A 210 -28.08 5.22 2.45
N PRO A 211 -28.08 4.37 3.52
CA PRO A 211 -27.11 3.29 3.63
C PRO A 211 -27.06 2.44 2.38
N LEU A 212 -25.83 2.13 1.92
CA LEU A 212 -25.63 1.23 0.80
C LEU A 212 -25.88 -0.21 1.22
N ARG A 213 -26.45 -1.00 0.32
CA ARG A 213 -26.62 -2.44 0.48
C ARG A 213 -26.06 -3.15 -0.76
N VAL A 214 -25.56 -4.36 -0.57
CA VAL A 214 -24.95 -5.15 -1.67
C VAL A 214 -25.94 -5.36 -2.83
N GLU A 215 -27.21 -5.61 -2.52
CA GLU A 215 -28.26 -5.84 -3.52
C GLU A 215 -28.58 -4.61 -4.38
N ASP A 216 -28.19 -3.43 -3.94
CA ASP A 216 -28.37 -2.18 -4.70
C ASP A 216 -27.19 -1.88 -5.64
N LEU A 217 -26.15 -2.71 -5.62
CA LEU A 217 -24.89 -2.50 -6.34
C LEU A 217 -24.68 -3.56 -7.43
N SER A 218 -24.02 -3.15 -8.50
CA SER A 218 -23.54 -4.03 -9.57
C SER A 218 -22.10 -3.65 -9.91
N LEU A 219 -21.17 -4.56 -9.65
CA LEU A 219 -19.73 -4.36 -9.86
C LEU A 219 -19.32 -4.99 -11.20
N PHE A 220 -18.48 -4.28 -11.94
CA PHE A 220 -17.87 -4.75 -13.19
C PHE A 220 -16.37 -4.50 -13.16
N ASP A 221 -15.59 -5.53 -13.47
CA ASP A 221 -14.15 -5.54 -13.62
C ASP A 221 -13.82 -5.88 -15.08
N GLU A 222 -13.12 -4.97 -15.77
CA GLU A 222 -12.88 -5.07 -17.22
C GLU A 222 -14.18 -5.33 -18.02
N GLY A 223 -15.29 -4.73 -17.56
CA GLY A 223 -16.62 -4.92 -18.16
C GLY A 223 -17.33 -6.23 -17.81
N ALA A 224 -16.65 -7.19 -17.19
CA ALA A 224 -17.24 -8.44 -16.72
C ALA A 224 -17.90 -8.25 -15.34
N PRO A 225 -19.11 -8.77 -15.09
CA PRO A 225 -19.75 -8.68 -13.78
C PRO A 225 -18.97 -9.45 -12.73
N ARG A 226 -18.84 -8.85 -11.53
CA ARG A 226 -18.19 -9.47 -10.37
C ARG A 226 -19.14 -9.54 -9.19
N LYS A 227 -19.03 -10.63 -8.43
CA LYS A 227 -19.73 -10.79 -7.18
C LYS A 227 -19.10 -9.88 -6.12
N ILE A 228 -19.94 -9.13 -5.43
CA ILE A 228 -19.51 -8.38 -4.24
C ILE A 228 -19.55 -9.34 -3.06
N GLU A 229 -18.41 -9.59 -2.45
CA GLU A 229 -18.28 -10.53 -1.33
C GLU A 229 -18.67 -9.86 -0.01
N ALA A 230 -18.33 -8.59 0.16
CA ALA A 230 -18.76 -7.80 1.30
C ALA A 230 -18.81 -6.30 0.99
N LEU A 231 -19.68 -5.63 1.73
CA LEU A 231 -19.78 -4.18 1.79
C LEU A 231 -19.87 -3.79 3.27
N THR A 232 -18.79 -3.21 3.79
CA THR A 232 -18.69 -2.88 5.22
C THR A 232 -18.61 -1.37 5.38
N PRO A 233 -19.43 -0.74 6.24
CA PRO A 233 -19.23 0.65 6.62
C PRO A 233 -17.81 0.83 7.16
N ALA A 234 -17.08 1.78 6.58
CA ALA A 234 -15.68 1.99 6.92
C ALA A 234 -15.48 2.69 8.27
N GLY A 235 -16.59 3.08 8.94
CA GLY A 235 -16.55 3.84 10.18
C GLY A 235 -15.81 3.20 11.34
N ASP A 236 -15.77 1.88 11.39
CA ASP A 236 -15.17 1.13 12.50
C ASP A 236 -13.70 0.73 12.24
N GLN A 237 -13.21 0.95 11.02
CA GLN A 237 -11.83 0.66 10.67
C GLN A 237 -10.91 1.85 10.98
N PRO A 238 -9.68 1.60 11.47
CA PRO A 238 -8.70 2.67 11.66
C PRO A 238 -8.41 3.36 10.31
N LEU A 239 -8.32 4.68 10.35
CA LEU A 239 -7.99 5.50 9.19
C LEU A 239 -6.64 6.17 9.40
N TYR A 240 -5.72 5.94 8.46
CA TYR A 240 -4.42 6.59 8.40
C TYR A 240 -4.44 7.69 7.34
N VAL A 241 -4.23 8.93 7.76
CA VAL A 241 -4.23 10.09 6.88
C VAL A 241 -2.87 10.76 6.90
N VAL A 242 -2.34 11.05 5.73
CA VAL A 242 -1.24 12.02 5.60
C VAL A 242 -1.82 13.34 5.13
N LEU A 243 -1.56 14.39 5.88
CA LEU A 243 -1.77 15.77 5.48
C LEU A 243 -0.43 16.31 4.95
N LEU A 244 -0.27 16.34 3.64
CA LEU A 244 0.91 16.80 2.94
C LEU A 244 0.74 18.26 2.57
N ILE A 245 1.56 19.15 3.16
CA ILE A 245 1.43 20.61 3.05
C ILE A 245 2.64 21.16 2.32
N ASP A 246 2.39 21.95 1.30
CA ASP A 246 3.38 22.72 0.59
C ASP A 246 3.95 23.87 1.44
N TYR A 247 5.27 23.84 1.64
CA TYR A 247 6.04 24.86 2.33
C TYR A 247 7.05 25.55 1.40
N SER A 248 6.77 25.57 0.11
CA SER A 248 7.54 26.34 -0.86
C SER A 248 7.34 27.85 -0.67
N GLU A 249 8.23 28.64 -1.25
CA GLU A 249 8.23 30.10 -1.11
C GLU A 249 6.93 30.73 -1.62
N SER A 250 6.30 30.15 -2.64
CA SER A 250 5.02 30.62 -3.20
C SER A 250 3.85 30.56 -2.21
N MET A 251 3.95 29.75 -1.15
CA MET A 251 2.94 29.56 -0.11
C MET A 251 3.05 30.52 1.09
N LEU A 252 4.02 31.45 1.07
CA LEU A 252 4.34 32.32 2.22
C LEU A 252 3.13 33.11 2.73
N GLU A 253 2.36 33.71 1.83
CA GLU A 253 1.19 34.54 2.19
C GLU A 253 0.00 33.71 2.69
N GLU A 254 -0.13 32.48 2.19
CA GLU A 254 -1.24 31.59 2.42
C GLU A 254 -1.09 30.75 3.70
N LEU A 255 0.14 30.53 4.11
CA LEU A 255 0.46 29.57 5.17
C LEU A 255 -0.28 29.79 6.49
N PRO A 256 -0.55 31.04 6.97
CA PRO A 256 -1.32 31.24 8.21
C PRO A 256 -2.72 30.65 8.15
N VAL A 257 -3.42 30.81 7.01
CA VAL A 257 -4.77 30.25 6.83
C VAL A 257 -4.73 28.76 6.61
N VAL A 258 -3.75 28.26 5.86
CA VAL A 258 -3.48 26.83 5.68
C VAL A 258 -3.28 26.16 7.03
N LYS A 259 -2.44 26.73 7.89
CA LYS A 259 -2.17 26.22 9.24
C LYS A 259 -3.45 26.17 10.10
N ALA A 260 -4.26 27.24 10.09
CA ALA A 260 -5.52 27.27 10.82
C ALA A 260 -6.50 26.21 10.33
N ALA A 261 -6.63 26.04 9.02
CA ALA A 261 -7.50 25.05 8.41
C ALA A 261 -7.03 23.60 8.65
N ALA A 262 -5.71 23.34 8.58
CA ALA A 262 -5.12 22.04 8.89
C ALA A 262 -5.37 21.61 10.35
N LYS A 263 -5.27 22.55 11.29
CA LYS A 263 -5.61 22.31 12.70
C LYS A 263 -7.08 21.93 12.88
N GLN A 264 -7.97 22.64 12.20
CA GLN A 264 -9.40 22.34 12.22
C GLN A 264 -9.70 20.98 11.62
N PHE A 265 -9.04 20.62 10.52
CA PHE A 265 -9.17 19.31 9.88
C PHE A 265 -8.74 18.17 10.81
N ALA A 266 -7.56 18.26 11.41
CA ALA A 266 -7.08 17.25 12.35
C ALA A 266 -8.07 17.03 13.50
N ARG A 267 -8.60 18.12 14.08
CA ARG A 267 -9.61 18.05 15.14
C ARG A 267 -10.94 17.44 14.68
N ALA A 268 -11.36 17.75 13.46
CA ALA A 268 -12.63 17.26 12.91
C ALA A 268 -12.57 15.80 12.48
N LEU A 269 -11.39 15.33 11.99
CA LEU A 269 -11.23 14.02 11.41
C LEU A 269 -11.01 12.91 12.43
N LEU A 270 -10.12 13.15 13.42
CA LEU A 270 -9.57 12.09 14.27
C LEU A 270 -10.60 11.53 15.27
N ARG A 271 -10.72 10.20 15.25
CA ARG A 271 -11.32 9.37 16.30
C ARG A 271 -10.21 8.64 17.05
N PRO A 272 -10.49 7.98 18.18
CA PRO A 272 -9.45 7.28 18.96
C PRO A 272 -8.60 6.29 18.16
N GLN A 273 -9.21 5.56 17.22
CA GLN A 273 -8.52 4.60 16.37
C GLN A 273 -7.81 5.22 15.15
N ASP A 274 -8.18 6.44 14.76
CA ASP A 274 -7.62 7.09 13.58
C ASP A 274 -6.24 7.68 13.86
N ARG A 275 -5.42 7.83 12.83
CA ARG A 275 -4.08 8.41 12.91
C ARG A 275 -3.89 9.42 11.79
N ILE A 276 -3.28 10.53 12.12
CA ILE A 276 -2.85 11.55 11.15
C ILE A 276 -1.36 11.77 11.27
N ALA A 277 -0.68 11.84 10.14
CA ALA A 277 0.67 12.40 10.04
C ALA A 277 0.59 13.75 9.34
N VAL A 278 1.34 14.71 9.83
CA VAL A 278 1.53 16.01 9.18
C VAL A 278 2.93 16.04 8.58
N VAL A 279 2.96 16.23 7.27
CA VAL A 279 4.21 16.23 6.51
C VAL A 279 4.28 17.51 5.71
N GLY A 280 5.39 18.17 5.78
CA GLY A 280 5.68 19.32 4.94
C GLY A 280 6.56 18.92 3.76
N PHE A 281 6.46 19.67 2.69
CA PHE A 281 7.39 19.53 1.58
C PHE A 281 7.75 20.87 0.93
N ASN A 282 8.92 20.89 0.37
CA ASN A 282 9.45 21.90 -0.55
C ASN A 282 10.37 21.16 -1.54
N GLN A 283 11.67 21.41 -1.56
CA GLN A 283 12.69 20.59 -2.27
C GLN A 283 12.93 19.24 -1.59
N LYS A 284 12.40 19.03 -0.37
CA LYS A 284 12.50 17.80 0.41
C LYS A 284 11.19 17.53 1.12
N THR A 285 10.93 16.28 1.37
CA THR A 285 9.85 15.85 2.26
C THR A 285 10.36 15.83 3.70
N PHE A 286 9.59 16.34 4.64
CA PHE A 286 9.96 16.36 6.06
C PHE A 286 8.75 16.13 6.96
N TRP A 287 8.89 15.18 7.86
CA TRP A 287 7.86 14.83 8.81
C TRP A 287 7.78 15.85 9.93
N LEU A 288 6.61 16.47 10.09
CA LEU A 288 6.31 17.38 11.21
C LEU A 288 5.79 16.59 12.40
N THR A 289 4.99 15.55 12.15
CA THR A 289 4.64 14.48 13.11
C THR A 289 4.67 13.13 12.43
N GLY A 290 4.96 12.07 13.19
CA GLY A 290 4.57 10.72 12.78
C GLY A 290 3.05 10.52 12.88
N PHE A 291 2.57 9.32 12.58
CA PHE A 291 1.16 8.97 12.72
C PHE A 291 0.72 9.04 14.19
N THR A 292 -0.20 9.93 14.51
CA THR A 292 -0.72 10.16 15.87
C THR A 292 -2.23 10.29 15.87
N ASN A 293 -2.86 9.94 17.00
CA ASN A 293 -4.26 10.24 17.26
C ASN A 293 -4.43 11.53 18.09
N ASP A 294 -3.32 12.15 18.50
CA ASP A 294 -3.34 13.43 19.20
C ASP A 294 -3.46 14.59 18.21
N TRP A 295 -4.68 15.07 18.02
CA TRP A 295 -4.95 16.20 17.14
C TRP A 295 -4.21 17.49 17.58
N SER A 296 -3.92 17.64 18.87
CA SER A 296 -3.22 18.85 19.37
C SER A 296 -1.74 18.84 19.00
N ALA A 297 -1.12 17.66 19.07
CA ALA A 297 0.25 17.47 18.58
C ALA A 297 0.36 17.71 17.07
N ALA A 298 -0.58 17.16 16.29
CA ALA A 298 -0.66 17.40 14.86
C ALA A 298 -0.87 18.89 14.53
N ALA A 299 -1.75 19.56 15.27
CA ALA A 299 -2.00 20.99 15.11
C ALA A 299 -0.78 21.86 15.44
N ALA A 300 -0.05 21.53 16.52
CA ALA A 300 1.15 22.26 16.92
C ALA A 300 2.31 22.05 15.92
N ALA A 301 2.37 20.91 15.29
CA ALA A 301 3.43 20.60 14.31
C ALA A 301 3.40 21.52 13.09
N VAL A 302 2.22 21.92 12.64
CA VAL A 302 2.03 22.77 11.45
C VAL A 302 2.70 24.16 11.62
N ASP A 303 2.88 24.63 12.85
CA ASP A 303 3.48 25.94 13.13
C ASP A 303 5.01 25.99 13.05
N ARG A 304 5.67 24.82 13.04
CA ARG A 304 7.13 24.71 13.23
C ARG A 304 7.96 25.14 12.04
N VAL A 305 7.39 25.19 10.83
CA VAL A 305 8.15 25.38 9.60
C VAL A 305 7.81 26.72 8.96
N LYS A 306 8.83 27.32 8.36
CA LYS A 306 8.74 28.51 7.51
C LYS A 306 8.83 28.11 6.05
N PRO A 307 8.07 28.76 5.14
CA PRO A 307 8.17 28.51 3.71
C PRO A 307 9.55 28.90 3.19
N ILE A 308 10.13 28.03 2.38
CA ILE A 308 11.42 28.25 1.70
C ILE A 308 11.59 27.26 0.57
N GLY A 309 12.20 27.71 -0.52
CA GLY A 309 12.64 26.85 -1.62
C GLY A 309 11.56 26.54 -2.65
N GLU A 310 11.89 25.60 -3.52
CA GLU A 310 11.07 25.17 -4.66
C GLU A 310 10.05 24.08 -4.25
N THR A 311 9.16 23.73 -5.18
CA THR A 311 8.08 22.76 -4.98
C THR A 311 8.42 21.45 -5.66
N HIS A 312 8.68 20.36 -4.90
CA HIS A 312 8.85 18.99 -5.38
C HIS A 312 7.60 18.17 -5.07
N LEU A 313 6.50 18.52 -5.72
CA LEU A 313 5.17 17.97 -5.47
C LEU A 313 5.08 16.47 -5.78
N TYR A 314 5.64 16.05 -6.92
CA TYR A 314 5.48 14.67 -7.38
C TYR A 314 6.28 13.71 -6.52
N ASP A 315 7.54 14.04 -6.21
CA ASP A 315 8.41 13.22 -5.36
C ASP A 315 7.79 13.02 -3.98
N SER A 316 7.35 14.12 -3.36
CA SER A 316 6.75 14.08 -2.02
C SER A 316 5.42 13.34 -1.98
N THR A 317 4.59 13.49 -3.02
CA THR A 317 3.31 12.76 -3.11
C THR A 317 3.56 11.26 -3.27
N ILE A 318 4.50 10.84 -4.12
CA ILE A 318 4.87 9.44 -4.32
C ILE A 318 5.41 8.82 -3.02
N GLU A 319 6.30 9.54 -2.32
CA GLU A 319 6.86 9.09 -1.04
C GLU A 319 5.75 8.87 0.00
N MET A 320 4.79 9.79 0.11
CA MET A 320 3.69 9.65 1.06
C MET A 320 2.70 8.54 0.70
N LEU A 321 2.47 8.29 -0.57
CA LEU A 321 1.70 7.12 -1.01
C LEU A 321 2.37 5.82 -0.61
N PHE A 322 3.69 5.73 -0.79
CA PHE A 322 4.48 4.57 -0.37
C PHE A 322 4.42 4.37 1.14
N GLU A 323 4.55 5.42 1.95
CA GLU A 323 4.49 5.34 3.41
C GLU A 323 3.09 4.96 3.92
N LEU A 324 2.03 5.44 3.27
CA LEU A 324 0.66 5.07 3.63
C LEU A 324 0.37 3.58 3.39
N GLN A 325 0.90 2.99 2.31
CA GLN A 325 0.70 1.57 2.02
C GLN A 325 1.33 0.63 3.06
N LYS A 326 2.29 1.11 3.84
CA LYS A 326 2.89 0.36 4.96
C LYS A 326 1.99 0.32 6.21
N GLN A 327 0.95 1.18 6.27
CA GLN A 327 0.10 1.27 7.44
C GLN A 327 -1.06 0.27 7.37
N PRO A 328 -1.54 -0.26 8.52
CA PRO A 328 -2.74 -1.10 8.52
C PRO A 328 -4.00 -0.25 8.38
N GLY A 329 -5.05 -0.81 7.79
CA GLY A 329 -6.37 -0.18 7.72
C GLY A 329 -6.61 0.68 6.49
N ARG A 330 -7.46 1.69 6.63
CA ARG A 330 -7.82 2.60 5.55
C ARG A 330 -6.80 3.73 5.41
N HIS A 331 -6.62 4.20 4.20
CA HIS A 331 -5.66 5.24 3.89
C HIS A 331 -6.32 6.44 3.20
N ALA A 332 -5.75 7.62 3.38
CA ALA A 332 -6.04 8.80 2.57
C ALA A 332 -4.83 9.74 2.55
N LEU A 333 -4.58 10.34 1.40
CA LEU A 333 -3.58 11.38 1.22
C LEU A 333 -4.28 12.70 0.88
N VAL A 334 -4.13 13.71 1.73
CA VAL A 334 -4.62 15.06 1.47
C VAL A 334 -3.44 15.94 1.13
N VAL A 335 -3.40 16.46 -0.09
CA VAL A 335 -2.28 17.28 -0.60
C VAL A 335 -2.75 18.72 -0.76
N LEU A 336 -2.12 19.63 -0.06
CA LEU A 336 -2.36 21.05 -0.22
C LEU A 336 -1.15 21.71 -0.88
N THR A 337 -1.37 22.34 -2.04
CA THR A 337 -0.32 22.97 -2.84
C THR A 337 -0.91 24.11 -3.68
N ASP A 338 -0.05 24.96 -4.22
CA ASP A 338 -0.43 25.87 -5.30
C ASP A 338 -0.42 25.20 -6.70
N GLY A 339 -0.01 23.93 -6.78
CA GLY A 339 -0.22 23.03 -7.92
C GLY A 339 0.88 23.01 -8.96
N VAL A 340 2.00 23.67 -8.75
CA VAL A 340 3.10 23.73 -9.73
C VAL A 340 4.31 23.01 -9.19
N ASP A 341 4.64 21.87 -9.81
CA ASP A 341 5.90 21.21 -9.58
C ASP A 341 7.05 21.98 -10.26
N GLN A 342 8.18 22.15 -9.55
CA GLN A 342 9.31 22.93 -10.04
C GLN A 342 10.58 22.12 -10.20
N GLY A 343 10.74 21.03 -9.46
CA GLY A 343 12.03 20.35 -9.42
C GLY A 343 12.00 18.88 -9.07
N SER A 344 10.84 18.22 -9.06
CA SER A 344 10.76 16.78 -8.80
C SER A 344 11.61 15.96 -9.76
N SER A 345 12.25 14.93 -9.26
CA SER A 345 12.96 13.91 -10.05
C SER A 345 11.98 13.07 -10.87
N PHE A 346 10.80 12.82 -10.31
CA PHE A 346 9.71 12.15 -10.99
C PHE A 346 8.89 13.13 -11.83
N LYS A 347 8.31 12.60 -12.92
CA LYS A 347 7.41 13.34 -13.79
C LYS A 347 5.95 13.11 -13.36
N LEU A 348 5.07 14.00 -13.78
CA LEU A 348 3.65 13.90 -13.48
C LEU A 348 3.02 12.56 -13.90
N ASP A 349 3.49 11.95 -14.99
CA ASP A 349 2.99 10.64 -15.43
C ASP A 349 3.44 9.50 -14.49
N HIS A 350 4.60 9.64 -13.84
CA HIS A 350 5.04 8.73 -12.77
C HIS A 350 4.10 8.82 -11.58
N LEU A 351 3.76 10.02 -11.15
CA LEU A 351 2.82 10.23 -10.05
C LEU A 351 1.44 9.64 -10.37
N VAL A 352 0.90 9.86 -11.58
CA VAL A 352 -0.38 9.29 -11.99
C VAL A 352 -0.34 7.77 -11.94
N HIS A 353 0.72 7.17 -12.48
CA HIS A 353 0.89 5.72 -12.48
C HIS A 353 0.99 5.18 -11.04
N TYR A 354 1.83 5.80 -10.22
CA TYR A 354 2.04 5.34 -8.85
C TYR A 354 0.80 5.51 -7.97
N ALA A 355 0.06 6.61 -8.12
CA ALA A 355 -1.18 6.83 -7.38
C ALA A 355 -2.24 5.75 -7.69
N ARG A 356 -2.36 5.36 -8.96
CA ARG A 356 -3.21 4.23 -9.37
C ARG A 356 -2.77 2.91 -8.75
N TYR A 357 -1.46 2.67 -8.76
CA TYR A 357 -0.87 1.46 -8.20
C TYR A 357 -1.04 1.40 -6.68
N ALA A 358 -0.87 2.52 -5.99
CA ALA A 358 -1.03 2.59 -4.55
C ALA A 358 -2.46 2.33 -4.07
N GLY A 359 -3.47 2.63 -4.89
CA GLY A 359 -4.88 2.47 -4.52
C GLY A 359 -5.34 3.35 -3.36
N VAL A 360 -4.51 4.30 -2.94
CA VAL A 360 -4.80 5.24 -1.84
C VAL A 360 -5.60 6.43 -2.37
N PRO A 361 -6.77 6.76 -1.80
CA PRO A 361 -7.50 7.96 -2.16
C PRO A 361 -6.67 9.23 -1.97
N VAL A 362 -6.44 9.97 -3.06
CA VAL A 362 -5.67 11.22 -3.06
C VAL A 362 -6.60 12.40 -3.26
N TYR A 363 -6.59 13.31 -2.30
CA TYR A 363 -7.40 14.53 -2.27
C TYR A 363 -6.53 15.76 -2.53
N PRO A 364 -6.30 16.15 -3.79
CA PRO A 364 -5.56 17.38 -4.08
C PRO A 364 -6.44 18.61 -3.82
N ILE A 365 -5.91 19.54 -3.05
CA ILE A 365 -6.47 20.86 -2.81
C ILE A 365 -5.52 21.87 -3.45
N VAL A 366 -5.93 22.45 -4.56
CA VAL A 366 -5.06 23.33 -5.36
C VAL A 366 -5.56 24.75 -5.33
N LYS A 367 -4.65 25.69 -5.08
CA LYS A 367 -4.96 27.13 -5.11
C LYS A 367 -4.89 27.66 -6.55
N ASN A 368 -5.92 28.38 -6.95
CA ASN A 368 -6.09 28.81 -8.35
C ASN A 368 -5.11 29.92 -8.79
N LYS A 369 -4.34 30.56 -7.89
CA LYS A 369 -3.46 31.68 -8.23
C LYS A 369 -2.38 31.31 -9.27
N ALA A 370 -1.79 30.13 -9.12
CA ALA A 370 -0.81 29.60 -10.05
C ALA A 370 -1.46 29.06 -11.34
N LEU A 371 -2.60 28.38 -11.23
CA LEU A 371 -3.33 27.86 -12.39
C LEU A 371 -3.77 28.97 -13.33
N THR A 372 -4.23 30.12 -12.83
CA THR A 372 -4.65 31.27 -13.66
C THR A 372 -3.45 31.88 -14.40
N ARG A 373 -2.30 31.95 -13.74
CA ARG A 373 -1.06 32.48 -14.33
C ARG A 373 -0.48 31.56 -15.40
N LEU A 374 -0.58 30.24 -15.20
CA LEU A 374 -0.08 29.20 -16.11
C LEU A 374 -1.09 28.79 -17.19
N MET A 375 -2.40 29.03 -17.00
CA MET A 375 -3.40 28.86 -18.06
C MET A 375 -3.09 29.71 -19.30
N HIS A 376 -2.44 30.86 -19.15
CA HIS A 376 -1.95 31.67 -20.27
C HIS A 376 -0.85 30.98 -21.08
N PHE A 377 -0.18 29.98 -20.51
CA PHE A 377 0.89 29.20 -21.15
C PHE A 377 0.51 27.72 -21.41
N GLY A 378 -0.71 27.30 -21.10
CA GLY A 378 -1.19 25.94 -21.34
C GLY A 378 -0.68 24.86 -20.36
N ILE A 379 0.34 25.14 -19.57
CA ILE A 379 0.99 24.16 -18.66
C ILE A 379 0.11 23.88 -17.43
N GLY A 380 -0.40 24.93 -16.78
CA GLY A 380 -1.26 24.74 -15.58
C GLY A 380 -2.57 24.01 -15.84
N TYR A 381 -3.08 24.04 -17.07
CA TYR A 381 -4.26 23.26 -17.46
C TYR A 381 -3.97 21.76 -17.47
N LEU A 382 -2.80 21.36 -17.94
CA LEU A 382 -2.38 19.95 -18.01
C LEU A 382 -2.19 19.37 -16.61
N GLU A 383 -1.54 20.09 -15.70
CA GLU A 383 -1.32 19.68 -14.31
C GLU A 383 -2.65 19.56 -13.55
N ALA A 384 -3.51 20.57 -13.62
CA ALA A 384 -4.84 20.53 -13.01
C ALA A 384 -5.66 19.34 -13.51
N ARG A 385 -5.63 19.05 -14.82
CA ARG A 385 -6.31 17.92 -15.41
C ARG A 385 -5.76 16.60 -14.89
N LYS A 386 -4.44 16.46 -14.72
CA LYS A 386 -3.81 15.22 -14.24
C LYS A 386 -4.01 15.01 -12.74
N LEU A 387 -3.93 16.05 -11.91
CA LEU A 387 -4.29 15.97 -10.50
C LEU A 387 -5.76 15.61 -10.29
N SER A 388 -6.66 16.17 -11.11
CA SER A 388 -8.06 15.75 -11.15
C SER A 388 -8.23 14.28 -11.58
N THR A 389 -7.38 13.79 -12.48
CA THR A 389 -7.37 12.38 -12.90
C THR A 389 -6.92 11.49 -11.75
N ILE A 390 -5.86 11.85 -11.03
CA ILE A 390 -5.39 11.11 -9.84
C ILE A 390 -6.51 10.98 -8.81
N ALA A 391 -7.14 12.10 -8.43
CA ALA A 391 -8.24 12.07 -7.47
C ALA A 391 -9.36 11.13 -7.90
N ARG A 392 -9.78 11.22 -9.14
CA ARG A 392 -10.86 10.39 -9.70
C ARG A 392 -10.49 8.92 -9.81
N ASP A 393 -9.27 8.62 -10.26
CA ASP A 393 -8.80 7.25 -10.45
C ASP A 393 -8.60 6.53 -9.11
N THR A 394 -8.30 7.28 -8.03
CA THR A 394 -8.18 6.77 -6.67
C THR A 394 -9.47 6.87 -5.83
N GLY A 395 -10.58 7.31 -6.41
CA GLY A 395 -11.88 7.40 -5.73
C GLY A 395 -12.04 8.58 -4.79
N ALA A 396 -11.26 9.65 -4.97
CA ALA A 396 -11.29 10.87 -4.17
C ALA A 396 -11.81 12.09 -4.95
N THR A 397 -11.83 13.24 -4.28
CA THR A 397 -12.27 14.52 -4.85
C THR A 397 -11.10 15.47 -5.05
N TYR A 398 -11.07 16.10 -6.21
CA TYR A 398 -10.19 17.22 -6.51
C TYR A 398 -10.86 18.54 -6.15
N PHE A 399 -10.14 19.41 -5.43
CA PHE A 399 -10.64 20.72 -5.02
C PHE A 399 -9.78 21.85 -5.60
N ILE A 400 -10.44 22.84 -6.18
CA ILE A 400 -9.82 24.10 -6.55
C ILE A 400 -10.37 25.17 -5.62
N ILE A 401 -9.51 25.89 -4.92
CA ILE A 401 -9.87 27.02 -4.09
C ILE A 401 -9.39 28.33 -4.72
N GLN A 402 -10.23 29.34 -4.67
CA GLN A 402 -9.86 30.69 -5.12
C GLN A 402 -9.38 31.57 -3.97
N LYS A 403 -9.95 31.32 -2.80
CA LYS A 403 -9.67 32.07 -1.56
C LYS A 403 -9.42 31.09 -0.43
N GLU A 404 -8.45 31.40 0.42
CA GLU A 404 -8.03 30.56 1.55
C GLU A 404 -9.19 30.31 2.54
N ARG A 405 -10.14 31.23 2.65
CA ARG A 405 -11.35 31.08 3.49
C ARG A 405 -12.26 29.89 3.08
N GLU A 406 -12.03 29.30 1.92
CA GLU A 406 -12.73 28.11 1.45
C GLU A 406 -12.17 26.82 2.05
N LEU A 407 -10.90 26.83 2.51
CA LEU A 407 -10.20 25.66 3.05
C LEU A 407 -10.95 24.95 4.18
N PRO A 408 -11.50 25.63 5.19
CA PRO A 408 -12.24 24.96 6.26
C PRO A 408 -13.40 24.12 5.72
N GLY A 409 -14.15 24.66 4.75
CA GLY A 409 -15.26 23.96 4.12
C GLY A 409 -14.81 22.78 3.25
N VAL A 410 -13.63 22.86 2.60
CA VAL A 410 -13.03 21.76 1.84
C VAL A 410 -12.61 20.65 2.79
N TYR A 411 -11.88 20.97 3.84
CA TYR A 411 -11.45 19.99 4.83
C TYR A 411 -12.63 19.29 5.52
N GLN A 412 -13.69 20.05 5.84
CA GLN A 412 -14.91 19.44 6.41
C GLN A 412 -15.54 18.43 5.44
N ARG A 413 -15.63 18.76 4.15
CA ARG A 413 -16.14 17.84 3.13
C ARG A 413 -15.29 16.58 3.02
N ILE A 414 -13.95 16.70 3.06
CA ILE A 414 -13.04 15.53 3.03
C ILE A 414 -13.25 14.68 4.29
N ALA A 415 -13.35 15.30 5.47
CA ALA A 415 -13.59 14.58 6.72
C ALA A 415 -14.93 13.81 6.68
N ASP A 416 -15.99 14.46 6.19
CA ASP A 416 -17.31 13.84 6.07
C ASP A 416 -17.30 12.69 5.04
N GLU A 417 -16.61 12.86 3.91
CA GLU A 417 -16.45 11.82 2.89
C GLU A 417 -15.69 10.60 3.46
N LEU A 418 -14.56 10.83 4.14
CA LEU A 418 -13.77 9.76 4.76
C LEU A 418 -14.52 9.01 5.86
N ARG A 419 -15.43 9.69 6.58
CA ARG A 419 -16.27 9.08 7.62
C ARG A 419 -17.41 8.23 7.07
N GLN A 420 -17.91 8.58 5.87
CA GLN A 420 -19.05 7.92 5.23
C GLN A 420 -18.64 6.92 4.17
N GLN A 421 -17.38 6.51 4.16
CA GLN A 421 -16.90 5.49 3.25
C GLN A 421 -17.41 4.10 3.63
N TYR A 422 -17.50 3.25 2.61
CA TYR A 422 -17.64 1.80 2.71
C TYR A 422 -16.40 1.15 2.15
N GLN A 423 -16.11 -0.05 2.61
CA GLN A 423 -15.14 -0.94 1.98
C GLN A 423 -15.89 -2.02 1.22
N LEU A 424 -15.68 -2.10 -0.07
CA LEU A 424 -16.23 -3.12 -0.93
C LEU A 424 -15.14 -4.16 -1.20
N GLN A 425 -15.49 -5.43 -1.02
CA GLN A 425 -14.57 -6.55 -1.25
C GLN A 425 -15.12 -7.45 -2.36
N PHE A 426 -14.23 -7.87 -3.23
CA PHE A 426 -14.53 -8.75 -4.35
C PHE A 426 -13.27 -9.52 -4.77
N TYR A 427 -13.45 -10.63 -5.46
CA TYR A 427 -12.32 -11.34 -6.05
C TYR A 427 -11.93 -10.74 -7.39
N ALA A 428 -10.64 -10.42 -7.53
CA ALA A 428 -10.07 -9.94 -8.78
C ALA A 428 -10.29 -10.95 -9.91
N GLY A 429 -10.47 -10.44 -11.12
CA GLY A 429 -10.49 -11.26 -12.32
C GLY A 429 -9.13 -11.88 -12.62
N ALA A 430 -9.12 -12.97 -13.40
CA ALA A 430 -7.88 -13.50 -13.94
C ALA A 430 -7.22 -12.43 -14.85
N GLY A 431 -6.00 -12.03 -14.51
CA GLY A 431 -5.24 -11.02 -15.25
C GLY A 431 -3.79 -10.98 -14.79
N ALA A 432 -2.98 -10.18 -15.47
CA ALA A 432 -1.61 -9.97 -15.05
C ALA A 432 -1.60 -9.03 -13.82
N LEU A 433 -0.90 -9.43 -12.77
CA LEU A 433 -0.81 -8.72 -11.48
C LEU A 433 -0.23 -7.29 -11.59
N ASP A 434 0.34 -6.93 -12.74
CA ASP A 434 0.96 -5.64 -13.03
C ASP A 434 0.18 -4.81 -14.06
N GLN A 435 -1.05 -5.21 -14.38
CA GLN A 435 -1.93 -4.48 -15.29
C GLN A 435 -3.03 -3.76 -14.52
N TRP A 436 -3.38 -2.57 -15.01
CA TRP A 436 -4.50 -1.81 -14.50
C TRP A 436 -5.81 -2.43 -14.94
N HIS A 437 -6.67 -2.78 -13.99
CA HIS A 437 -8.01 -3.26 -14.21
C HIS A 437 -9.01 -2.13 -14.05
N SER A 438 -9.83 -1.89 -15.05
CA SER A 438 -10.89 -0.87 -14.98
C SER A 438 -12.08 -1.36 -14.16
N LEU A 439 -12.55 -0.53 -13.23
CA LEU A 439 -13.71 -0.80 -12.38
C LEU A 439 -14.88 0.11 -12.73
N ARG A 440 -16.07 -0.47 -12.71
CA ARG A 440 -17.32 0.26 -12.76
C ARG A 440 -18.29 -0.28 -11.72
N LEU A 441 -18.84 0.62 -10.91
CA LEU A 441 -19.87 0.31 -9.92
C LEU A 441 -21.14 1.06 -10.26
N ASP A 442 -22.20 0.33 -10.56
CA ASP A 442 -23.52 0.88 -10.82
C ASP A 442 -24.42 0.74 -9.59
N THR A 443 -25.36 1.68 -9.41
CA THR A 443 -26.32 1.67 -8.30
C THR A 443 -27.75 1.67 -8.81
N ARG A 444 -28.62 0.89 -8.21
CA ARG A 444 -30.07 0.85 -8.51
C ARG A 444 -30.83 2.02 -7.89
N GLY A 445 -30.34 2.97 -7.36
CA GLY A 445 -31.04 4.09 -6.72
C GLY A 445 -30.56 5.46 -7.19
N GLY A 446 -29.68 5.51 -8.18
CA GLY A 446 -29.12 6.76 -8.69
C GLY A 446 -28.29 7.53 -7.65
N GLN A 447 -27.83 6.86 -6.59
CA GLN A 447 -26.93 7.50 -5.61
C GLN A 447 -25.61 7.85 -6.29
N VAL A 448 -25.10 9.04 -6.02
CA VAL A 448 -23.77 9.46 -6.49
C VAL A 448 -22.73 8.79 -5.62
N LEU A 449 -21.98 7.89 -6.24
CA LEU A 449 -20.85 7.23 -5.60
C LEU A 449 -19.54 7.77 -6.15
N ARG A 450 -18.53 7.78 -5.29
CA ARG A 450 -17.13 7.92 -5.70
C ARG A 450 -16.41 6.61 -5.46
N VAL A 451 -15.94 6.05 -6.54
CA VAL A 451 -15.31 4.74 -6.59
C VAL A 451 -14.01 4.90 -7.37
N PRO A 452 -12.93 4.24 -6.98
CA PRO A 452 -11.74 4.15 -7.83
C PRO A 452 -12.13 3.65 -9.22
N ARG A 453 -11.54 4.24 -10.26
CA ARG A 453 -11.82 3.82 -11.64
C ARG A 453 -11.17 2.50 -12.04
N GLY A 454 -10.35 1.98 -11.18
CA GLY A 454 -9.65 0.73 -11.38
C GLY A 454 -8.70 0.43 -10.22
N TYR A 455 -7.95 -0.63 -10.37
CA TYR A 455 -7.00 -1.12 -9.40
C TYR A 455 -5.89 -1.93 -10.10
N PHE A 456 -4.82 -2.24 -9.37
CA PHE A 456 -3.83 -3.25 -9.73
C PHE A 456 -4.02 -4.44 -8.79
N PRO A 457 -4.30 -5.65 -9.32
CA PRO A 457 -4.52 -6.85 -8.52
C PRO A 457 -3.30 -7.27 -7.71
#